data_17a101cf604b2e6bb4fff8a57eef0823
#
_entry.id   17a101cf604b2e6bb4fff8a57eef0823
#
_cell.length_a   1.000
_cell.length_b   1.000
_cell.length_c   1.000
_cell.angle_alpha   90.00
_cell.angle_beta   90.00
_cell.angle_gamma   90.00
#
_symmetry.space_group_name_H-M   'P 1'
#
loop_
_entity.id
_entity.type
_entity.pdbx_description
1 polymer ?
#
loop_
_entity_poly.entity_id
_entity_poly.type
_entity_poly.pdbx_seq_one_letter_code
_entity_poly.pdbx_strand_id
1 'polypeptide(L)'
;MAITVRPMTLQETALIIEYFHAATPEHLEMLGVDPTRLPLAPQWQRLYEQMFDRPVEQRNGFLVSWLSDDRFLGFSTADKIRIGQQANMHLHITDPSLRKQGIGVECVRKTVELYFQVLELKQLFCEPNAFNVAPNRTLQKAGFTYVKTHMTIPGPLNYHQAVNRWMIDRG
;
A
#
# COMPACT_ATOMS: atom_id res chain seq x y z
N MET A 1 -12.34 17.22 7.74
CA MET A 1 -11.78 15.95 8.27
C MET A 1 -10.25 16.05 8.23
N ALA A 2 -9.61 15.97 9.38
CA ALA A 2 -8.15 16.05 9.46
C ALA A 2 -7.55 14.65 9.21
N ILE A 3 -6.74 14.51 8.16
CA ILE A 3 -6.08 13.27 7.79
C ILE A 3 -4.69 13.22 8.40
N THR A 4 -4.41 12.14 9.14
CA THR A 4 -3.09 11.83 9.67
C THR A 4 -2.53 10.61 8.96
N VAL A 5 -1.29 10.72 8.49
CA VAL A 5 -0.54 9.62 7.90
C VAL A 5 0.75 9.45 8.71
N ARG A 6 0.95 8.26 9.25
CA ARG A 6 2.11 7.95 10.09
C ARG A 6 2.53 6.50 9.96
N PRO A 7 3.76 6.16 10.39
CA PRO A 7 4.15 4.75 10.46
C PRO A 7 3.14 3.94 11.27
N MET A 8 2.83 2.74 10.77
CA MET A 8 1.92 1.81 11.44
C MET A 8 2.57 1.23 12.69
N THR A 9 1.78 1.05 13.75
CA THR A 9 2.21 0.30 14.92
C THR A 9 2.06 -1.21 14.70
N LEU A 10 2.80 -2.02 15.47
CA LEU A 10 2.66 -3.47 15.38
C LEU A 10 1.23 -3.93 15.67
N GLN A 11 0.55 -3.31 16.63
CA GLN A 11 -0.83 -3.64 16.97
C GLN A 11 -1.80 -3.37 15.81
N GLU A 12 -1.57 -2.31 15.05
CA GLU A 12 -2.42 -1.98 13.90
C GLU A 12 -2.28 -2.98 12.74
N THR A 13 -1.21 -3.77 12.70
CA THR A 13 -1.05 -4.79 11.64
C THR A 13 -2.17 -5.82 11.63
N ALA A 14 -2.84 -6.03 12.77
CA ALA A 14 -4.03 -6.88 12.85
C ALA A 14 -5.15 -6.39 11.90
N LEU A 15 -5.23 -5.08 11.66
CA LEU A 15 -6.22 -4.50 10.76
C LEU A 15 -5.96 -4.86 9.29
N ILE A 16 -4.71 -5.00 8.90
CA ILE A 16 -4.35 -5.49 7.56
C ILE A 16 -4.79 -6.94 7.38
N ILE A 17 -4.46 -7.78 8.36
CA ILE A 17 -4.81 -9.20 8.33
C ILE A 17 -6.33 -9.37 8.23
N GLU A 18 -7.07 -8.66 9.06
CA GLU A 18 -8.52 -8.70 9.05
C GLU A 18 -9.10 -8.22 7.72
N TYR A 19 -8.57 -7.13 7.17
CA TYR A 19 -9.02 -6.58 5.90
C TYR A 19 -8.96 -7.61 4.77
N PHE A 20 -7.84 -8.29 4.62
CA PHE A 20 -7.67 -9.27 3.55
C PHE A 20 -8.46 -10.55 3.81
N HIS A 21 -8.51 -11.03 5.05
CA HIS A 21 -9.26 -12.26 5.39
C HIS A 21 -10.78 -12.06 5.35
N ALA A 22 -11.28 -10.85 5.57
CA ALA A 22 -12.69 -10.53 5.50
C ALA A 22 -13.16 -10.13 4.10
N ALA A 23 -12.25 -9.92 3.15
CA ALA A 23 -12.58 -9.48 1.79
C ALA A 23 -13.32 -10.57 1.02
N THR A 24 -14.30 -10.15 0.21
CA THR A 24 -15.01 -11.07 -0.70
C THR A 24 -14.07 -11.55 -1.82
N PRO A 25 -14.35 -12.73 -2.43
CA PRO A 25 -13.58 -13.20 -3.59
C PRO A 25 -13.52 -12.17 -4.72
N GLU A 26 -14.64 -11.47 -4.98
CA GLU A 26 -14.73 -10.44 -6.01
C GLU A 26 -13.84 -9.25 -5.70
N HIS A 27 -13.78 -8.84 -4.43
CA HIS A 27 -12.92 -7.74 -4.00
C HIS A 27 -11.45 -8.12 -4.13
N LEU A 28 -11.07 -9.33 -3.71
CA LEU A 28 -9.70 -9.82 -3.85
C LEU A 28 -9.27 -9.87 -5.32
N GLU A 29 -10.15 -10.33 -6.20
CA GLU A 29 -9.88 -10.36 -7.64
C GLU A 29 -9.63 -8.96 -8.19
N MET A 30 -10.47 -8.00 -7.82
CA MET A 30 -10.30 -6.60 -8.23
C MET A 30 -8.99 -6.00 -7.73
N LEU A 31 -8.56 -6.38 -6.53
CA LEU A 31 -7.27 -5.96 -5.97
C LEU A 31 -6.08 -6.68 -6.60
N GLY A 32 -6.32 -7.73 -7.39
CA GLY A 32 -5.26 -8.56 -7.93
C GLY A 32 -4.62 -9.49 -6.90
N VAL A 33 -5.35 -9.83 -5.84
CA VAL A 33 -4.87 -10.69 -4.74
C VAL A 33 -5.25 -12.14 -4.99
N ASP A 34 -4.27 -13.04 -4.85
CA ASP A 34 -4.46 -14.48 -4.89
C ASP A 34 -4.81 -14.98 -3.47
N PRO A 35 -6.04 -15.47 -3.24
CA PRO A 35 -6.44 -15.93 -1.90
C PRO A 35 -5.54 -17.02 -1.33
N THR A 36 -4.92 -17.84 -2.19
CA THR A 36 -4.04 -18.93 -1.76
C THR A 36 -2.70 -18.44 -1.22
N ARG A 37 -2.36 -17.18 -1.48
CA ARG A 37 -1.13 -16.55 -1.00
C ARG A 37 -1.30 -15.82 0.32
N LEU A 38 -2.53 -15.68 0.83
CA LEU A 38 -2.76 -15.06 2.13
C LEU A 38 -2.28 -16.00 3.24
N PRO A 39 -1.31 -15.57 4.08
CA PRO A 39 -0.90 -16.39 5.22
C PRO A 39 -2.07 -16.56 6.19
N LEU A 40 -2.08 -17.67 6.95
CA LEU A 40 -2.99 -17.80 8.07
C LEU A 40 -2.71 -16.68 9.10
N ALA A 41 -3.75 -16.19 9.76
CA ALA A 41 -3.64 -15.04 10.65
C ALA A 41 -2.50 -15.17 11.68
N PRO A 42 -2.32 -16.30 12.40
CA PRO A 42 -1.21 -16.42 13.35
C PRO A 42 0.17 -16.37 12.69
N GLN A 43 0.31 -16.95 11.49
CA GLN A 43 1.57 -16.90 10.74
C GLN A 43 1.87 -15.48 10.25
N TRP A 44 0.86 -14.79 9.76
CA TRP A 44 1.00 -13.42 9.28
C TRP A 44 1.40 -12.48 10.42
N GLN A 45 0.77 -12.65 11.59
CA GLN A 45 1.11 -11.89 12.80
C GLN A 45 2.59 -12.08 13.16
N ARG A 46 3.10 -13.32 13.14
CA ARG A 46 4.52 -13.61 13.41
C ARG A 46 5.45 -12.93 12.40
N LEU A 47 5.07 -12.91 11.12
CA LEU A 47 5.87 -12.23 10.09
C LEU A 47 5.98 -10.73 10.39
N TYR A 48 4.90 -10.09 10.81
CA TYR A 48 4.94 -8.69 11.20
C TYR A 48 5.78 -8.46 12.46
N GLU A 49 5.66 -9.31 13.46
CA GLU A 49 6.49 -9.23 14.67
C GLU A 49 7.99 -9.30 14.31
N GLN A 50 8.37 -10.22 13.47
CA GLN A 50 9.75 -10.35 12.99
C GLN A 50 10.21 -9.12 12.21
N MET A 51 9.34 -8.56 11.36
CA MET A 51 9.67 -7.36 10.62
C MET A 51 9.89 -6.17 11.56
N PHE A 52 9.03 -5.99 12.56
CA PHE A 52 9.11 -4.87 13.50
C PHE A 52 10.31 -4.97 14.44
N ASP A 53 10.84 -6.17 14.68
CA ASP A 53 12.06 -6.37 15.47
C ASP A 53 13.33 -5.90 14.75
N ARG A 54 13.25 -5.66 13.44
CA ARG A 54 14.38 -5.20 12.65
C ARG A 54 14.39 -3.68 12.53
N PRO A 55 15.55 -3.03 12.49
CA PRO A 55 15.63 -1.61 12.13
C PRO A 55 15.08 -1.39 10.72
N VAL A 56 14.55 -0.20 10.47
CA VAL A 56 13.87 0.15 9.21
C VAL A 56 14.73 -0.19 7.99
N GLU A 57 16.03 0.06 8.06
CA GLU A 57 16.98 -0.15 6.97
C GLU A 57 17.15 -1.63 6.59
N GLN A 58 16.75 -2.53 7.48
CA GLN A 58 16.86 -3.99 7.26
C GLN A 58 15.51 -4.65 6.98
N ARG A 59 14.43 -3.86 6.95
CA ARG A 59 13.09 -4.40 6.68
C ARG A 59 12.87 -4.56 5.18
N ASN A 60 12.19 -5.65 4.82
CA ASN A 60 11.72 -5.87 3.46
C ASN A 60 10.37 -5.20 3.18
N GLY A 61 9.78 -4.55 4.18
CA GLY A 61 8.53 -3.82 4.06
C GLY A 61 8.45 -2.66 5.03
N PHE A 62 7.65 -1.65 4.69
CA PHE A 62 7.33 -0.53 5.56
C PHE A 62 5.83 -0.27 5.49
N LEU A 63 5.19 -0.07 6.64
CA LEU A 63 3.74 0.02 6.75
C LEU A 63 3.33 1.41 7.26
N VAL A 64 2.26 1.94 6.68
CA VAL A 64 1.75 3.28 6.99
C VAL A 64 0.26 3.21 7.28
N SER A 65 -0.16 3.83 8.37
CA SER A 65 -1.58 3.96 8.76
C SER A 65 -2.15 5.30 8.29
N TRP A 66 -3.37 5.27 7.79
CA TRP A 66 -4.18 6.43 7.44
C TRP A 66 -5.30 6.59 8.46
N LEU A 67 -5.38 7.75 9.10
CA LEU A 67 -6.35 8.00 10.16
C LEU A 67 -7.05 9.35 9.98
N SER A 68 -8.26 9.43 10.50
CA SER A 68 -8.97 10.69 10.73
C SER A 68 -9.49 10.68 12.15
N ASP A 69 -9.00 11.61 12.99
CA ASP A 69 -9.41 11.71 14.38
C ASP A 69 -9.38 10.34 15.11
N ASP A 70 -8.26 9.65 15.01
CA ASP A 70 -8.01 8.31 15.56
C ASP A 70 -8.81 7.16 14.92
N ARG A 71 -9.66 7.47 13.94
CA ARG A 71 -10.36 6.45 13.18
C ARG A 71 -9.47 5.95 12.04
N PHE A 72 -9.27 4.64 11.96
CA PHE A 72 -8.50 4.00 10.90
C PHE A 72 -9.29 4.04 9.58
N LEU A 73 -8.69 4.63 8.54
CA LEU A 73 -9.31 4.79 7.22
C LEU A 73 -8.78 3.80 6.19
N GLY A 74 -7.54 3.40 6.36
CA GLY A 74 -6.84 2.57 5.40
C GLY A 74 -5.35 2.53 5.69
N PHE A 75 -4.59 2.00 4.75
CA PHE A 75 -3.16 1.82 4.93
C PHE A 75 -2.42 1.81 3.59
N SER A 76 -1.11 1.98 3.68
CA SER A 76 -0.19 1.73 2.58
C SER A 76 0.92 0.81 3.06
N THR A 77 1.43 0.00 2.15
CA THR A 77 2.62 -0.81 2.37
C THR A 77 3.66 -0.48 1.30
N ALA A 78 4.94 -0.53 1.67
CA ALA A 78 6.02 -0.46 0.70
C ALA A 78 6.81 -1.76 0.72
N ASP A 79 7.17 -2.26 -0.45
CA ASP A 79 8.03 -3.43 -0.63
C ASP A 79 9.11 -3.15 -1.69
N LYS A 80 9.94 -4.14 -1.98
CA LYS A 80 11.06 -4.00 -2.93
C LYS A 80 11.89 -2.75 -2.61
N ILE A 81 12.13 -2.53 -1.32
CA ILE A 81 12.78 -1.32 -0.81
C ILE A 81 14.27 -1.36 -1.09
N ARG A 82 14.76 -0.31 -1.73
CA ARG A 82 16.18 -0.01 -1.90
C ARG A 82 16.42 1.36 -1.29
N ILE A 83 16.85 1.38 -0.03
CA ILE A 83 17.06 2.62 0.73
C ILE A 83 17.92 3.60 -0.07
N GLY A 84 17.50 4.85 -0.11
CA GLY A 84 18.18 5.90 -0.84
C GLY A 84 17.93 5.89 -2.35
N GLN A 85 17.13 4.96 -2.85
CA GLN A 85 16.88 4.80 -4.28
C GLN A 85 15.40 4.71 -4.61
N GLN A 86 14.75 3.55 -4.40
CA GLN A 86 13.38 3.32 -4.83
C GLN A 86 12.66 2.28 -3.97
N ALA A 87 11.36 2.29 -4.06
CA ALA A 87 10.48 1.27 -3.49
C ALA A 87 9.19 1.19 -4.32
N ASN A 88 8.43 0.12 -4.11
CA ASN A 88 7.07 -0.02 -4.63
C ASN A 88 6.10 0.16 -3.47
N MET A 89 5.01 0.90 -3.69
CA MET A 89 3.97 1.07 -2.69
C MET A 89 2.67 0.39 -3.12
N HIS A 90 1.87 0.02 -2.13
CA HIS A 90 0.50 -0.45 -2.29
C HIS A 90 -0.41 0.44 -1.44
N LEU A 91 -1.70 0.51 -1.78
CA LEU A 91 -2.63 1.37 -1.06
C LEU A 91 -4.01 0.69 -0.94
N HIS A 92 -4.65 0.85 0.22
CA HIS A 92 -5.96 0.30 0.48
C HIS A 92 -6.78 1.22 1.38
N ILE A 93 -7.98 1.61 0.92
CA ILE A 93 -9.00 2.24 1.77
C ILE A 93 -9.88 1.14 2.31
N THR A 94 -9.86 0.94 3.63
CA THR A 94 -10.58 -0.16 4.28
C THR A 94 -12.06 0.12 4.49
N ASP A 95 -12.45 1.40 4.53
CA ASP A 95 -13.85 1.81 4.67
C ASP A 95 -14.40 2.25 3.31
N PRO A 96 -15.29 1.45 2.68
CA PRO A 96 -15.84 1.80 1.37
C PRO A 96 -16.63 3.10 1.35
N SER A 97 -17.21 3.51 2.49
CA SER A 97 -17.98 4.75 2.59
C SER A 97 -17.14 6.01 2.37
N LEU A 98 -15.82 5.90 2.51
CA LEU A 98 -14.88 7.01 2.36
C LEU A 98 -14.34 7.15 0.94
N ARG A 99 -14.68 6.22 0.05
CA ARG A 99 -14.27 6.31 -1.36
C ARG A 99 -14.99 7.48 -2.05
N LYS A 100 -14.37 8.04 -3.07
CA LYS A 100 -14.90 9.14 -3.89
C LYS A 100 -15.01 10.50 -3.19
N GLN A 101 -14.37 10.69 -2.02
CA GLN A 101 -14.39 11.95 -1.28
C GLN A 101 -13.05 12.70 -1.35
N GLY A 102 -12.13 12.30 -2.22
CA GLY A 102 -10.80 12.90 -2.32
C GLY A 102 -9.84 12.51 -1.20
N ILE A 103 -10.30 11.72 -0.24
CA ILE A 103 -9.51 11.26 0.91
C ILE A 103 -8.32 10.44 0.46
N GLY A 104 -8.50 9.54 -0.49
CA GLY A 104 -7.43 8.70 -1.01
C GLY A 104 -6.29 9.51 -1.61
N VAL A 105 -6.58 10.56 -2.33
CA VAL A 105 -5.56 11.44 -2.94
C VAL A 105 -4.73 12.13 -1.85
N GLU A 106 -5.37 12.66 -0.83
CA GLU A 106 -4.68 13.30 0.30
C GLU A 106 -3.82 12.30 1.06
N CYS A 107 -4.36 11.12 1.35
CA CYS A 107 -3.61 10.05 2.02
C CYS A 107 -2.38 9.63 1.21
N VAL A 108 -2.54 9.46 -0.10
CA VAL A 108 -1.42 9.07 -0.98
C VAL A 108 -0.35 10.16 -0.99
N ARG A 109 -0.72 11.42 -1.13
CA ARG A 109 0.26 12.53 -1.13
C ARG A 109 1.08 12.57 0.15
N LYS A 110 0.43 12.45 1.30
CA LYS A 110 1.11 12.41 2.61
C LYS A 110 1.96 11.15 2.77
N THR A 111 1.51 10.02 2.25
CA THR A 111 2.26 8.75 2.28
C THR A 111 3.52 8.85 1.42
N VAL A 112 3.44 9.45 0.25
CA VAL A 112 4.60 9.68 -0.63
C VAL A 112 5.67 10.50 0.09
N GLU A 113 5.27 11.60 0.73
CA GLU A 113 6.21 12.43 1.50
C GLU A 113 6.87 11.63 2.63
N LEU A 114 6.09 10.82 3.34
CA LEU A 114 6.61 9.99 4.43
C LEU A 114 7.62 8.95 3.91
N TYR A 115 7.32 8.26 2.81
CA TYR A 115 8.25 7.29 2.23
C TYR A 115 9.54 7.95 1.74
N PHE A 116 9.44 9.09 1.09
CA PHE A 116 10.62 9.83 0.65
C PHE A 116 11.50 10.24 1.83
N GLN A 117 10.88 10.66 2.92
CA GLN A 117 11.61 11.10 4.11
C GLN A 117 12.24 9.92 4.86
N VAL A 118 11.46 8.89 5.18
CA VAL A 118 11.90 7.76 6.03
C VAL A 118 12.85 6.83 5.30
N LEU A 119 12.59 6.54 4.02
CA LEU A 119 13.35 5.60 3.21
C LEU A 119 14.38 6.31 2.31
N GLU A 120 14.42 7.63 2.36
CA GLU A 120 15.34 8.48 1.59
C GLU A 120 15.30 8.20 0.08
N LEU A 121 14.10 7.93 -0.45
CA LEU A 121 13.90 7.51 -1.82
C LEU A 121 14.12 8.66 -2.82
N LYS A 122 14.54 8.30 -4.03
CA LYS A 122 14.54 9.18 -5.20
C LYS A 122 13.32 8.96 -6.06
N GLN A 123 12.80 7.72 -6.11
CA GLN A 123 11.63 7.34 -6.90
C GLN A 123 10.74 6.40 -6.11
N LEU A 124 9.44 6.50 -6.35
CA LEU A 124 8.44 5.62 -5.76
C LEU A 124 7.52 5.13 -6.88
N PHE A 125 7.29 3.82 -6.90
CA PHE A 125 6.44 3.17 -7.90
C PHE A 125 5.21 2.58 -7.27
N CYS A 126 4.13 2.48 -8.04
CA CYS A 126 2.92 1.78 -7.66
C CYS A 126 2.34 1.07 -8.87
N GLU A 127 1.96 -0.20 -8.69
CA GLU A 127 1.50 -1.07 -9.77
C GLU A 127 0.14 -1.69 -9.47
N PRO A 128 -0.95 -0.89 -9.44
CA PRO A 128 -2.30 -1.44 -9.27
C PRO A 128 -2.72 -2.27 -10.47
N ASN A 129 -3.65 -3.20 -10.23
CA ASN A 129 -4.29 -3.95 -11.31
C ASN A 129 -4.83 -2.96 -12.36
N ALA A 130 -4.56 -3.23 -13.63
CA ALA A 130 -4.90 -2.32 -14.72
C ALA A 130 -6.42 -2.08 -14.86
N PHE A 131 -7.24 -3.02 -14.40
CA PHE A 131 -8.70 -2.94 -14.48
C PHE A 131 -9.33 -2.30 -13.24
N ASN A 132 -8.56 -2.05 -12.19
CA ASN A 132 -9.06 -1.40 -10.98
C ASN A 132 -8.97 0.11 -11.13
N VAL A 133 -10.08 0.73 -11.50
CA VAL A 133 -10.14 2.15 -11.89
C VAL A 133 -9.76 3.09 -10.73
N ALA A 134 -10.24 2.83 -9.53
CA ALA A 134 -10.11 3.76 -8.41
C ALA A 134 -8.64 4.06 -8.02
N PRO A 135 -7.77 3.07 -7.77
CA PRO A 135 -6.38 3.38 -7.43
C PRO A 135 -5.62 4.04 -8.58
N ASN A 136 -5.90 3.66 -9.84
CA ASN A 136 -5.25 4.28 -10.98
C ASN A 136 -5.59 5.78 -11.07
N ARG A 137 -6.84 6.15 -10.86
CA ARG A 137 -7.25 7.56 -10.81
C ARG A 137 -6.63 8.31 -9.62
N THR A 138 -6.58 7.67 -8.46
CA THR A 138 -6.00 8.27 -7.26
C THR A 138 -4.52 8.61 -7.47
N LEU A 139 -3.75 7.69 -8.05
CA LEU A 139 -2.34 7.91 -8.32
C LEU A 139 -2.13 9.06 -9.31
N GLN A 140 -2.92 9.10 -10.38
CA GLN A 140 -2.85 10.19 -11.35
C GLN A 140 -3.10 11.54 -10.69
N LYS A 141 -4.15 11.64 -9.88
CA LYS A 141 -4.51 12.89 -9.16
C LYS A 141 -3.47 13.27 -8.11
N ALA A 142 -2.79 12.26 -7.51
CA ALA A 142 -1.74 12.50 -6.52
C ALA A 142 -0.42 12.97 -7.13
N GLY A 143 -0.31 12.98 -8.47
CA GLY A 143 0.86 13.50 -9.16
C GLY A 143 1.80 12.44 -9.72
N PHE A 144 1.42 11.15 -9.67
CA PHE A 144 2.19 10.10 -10.32
C PHE A 144 2.08 10.21 -11.83
N THR A 145 3.15 9.81 -12.51
CA THR A 145 3.22 9.73 -13.98
C THR A 145 3.05 8.27 -14.41
N TYR A 146 2.20 8.03 -15.41
CA TYR A 146 2.06 6.72 -16.02
C TYR A 146 3.33 6.34 -16.78
N VAL A 147 3.82 5.12 -16.54
CA VAL A 147 5.03 4.59 -17.19
C VAL A 147 4.68 3.59 -18.28
N LYS A 148 3.95 2.53 -17.93
CA LYS A 148 3.56 1.47 -18.88
C LYS A 148 2.51 0.57 -18.26
N THR A 149 1.87 -0.23 -19.13
CA THR A 149 1.04 -1.37 -18.72
C THR A 149 1.80 -2.64 -19.08
N HIS A 150 1.94 -3.57 -18.14
CA HIS A 150 2.66 -4.82 -18.39
C HIS A 150 2.14 -5.94 -17.49
N MET A 151 2.52 -7.17 -17.84
CA MET A 151 2.18 -8.36 -17.06
C MET A 151 3.27 -8.61 -16.02
N THR A 152 2.87 -8.77 -14.76
CA THR A 152 3.78 -9.03 -13.67
C THR A 152 3.05 -9.59 -12.45
N ILE A 153 3.81 -10.03 -11.44
CA ILE A 153 3.32 -10.27 -10.08
C ILE A 153 3.75 -9.07 -9.25
N PRO A 154 2.86 -8.09 -8.98
CA PRO A 154 3.28 -6.81 -8.39
C PRO A 154 3.70 -6.88 -6.93
N GLY A 155 3.27 -7.90 -6.20
CA GLY A 155 3.60 -8.07 -4.79
C GLY A 155 3.42 -9.50 -4.30
N PRO A 156 3.78 -9.78 -3.04
CA PRO A 156 3.78 -11.16 -2.51
C PRO A 156 2.39 -11.81 -2.41
N LEU A 157 1.34 -11.01 -2.33
CA LEU A 157 -0.04 -11.51 -2.23
C LEU A 157 -0.74 -11.61 -3.59
N ASN A 158 -0.08 -11.19 -4.66
CA ASN A 158 -0.72 -11.01 -5.96
C ASN A 158 -0.50 -12.20 -6.88
N TYR A 159 -1.49 -12.43 -7.78
CA TYR A 159 -1.32 -13.31 -8.92
C TYR A 159 -0.70 -12.55 -10.10
N HIS A 160 -0.25 -13.30 -11.11
CA HIS A 160 0.29 -12.73 -12.36
C HIS A 160 -0.83 -12.02 -13.13
N GLN A 161 -0.66 -10.72 -13.40
CA GLN A 161 -1.72 -9.85 -13.89
C GLN A 161 -1.19 -8.67 -14.69
N ALA A 162 -2.09 -8.05 -15.45
CA ALA A 162 -1.82 -6.76 -16.07
C ALA A 162 -1.88 -5.66 -15.00
N VAL A 163 -0.86 -4.84 -14.93
CA VAL A 163 -0.80 -3.68 -14.03
C VAL A 163 -0.47 -2.43 -14.81
N ASN A 164 -0.90 -1.28 -14.31
CA ASN A 164 -0.39 0.01 -14.74
C ASN A 164 0.73 0.41 -13.78
N ARG A 165 1.91 0.64 -14.34
CA ARG A 165 3.05 1.13 -13.55
C ARG A 165 3.03 2.65 -13.50
N TRP A 166 2.95 3.19 -12.29
CA TRP A 166 2.99 4.61 -12.01
C TRP A 166 4.27 4.95 -11.24
N MET A 167 4.77 6.15 -11.41
CA MET A 167 6.00 6.60 -10.78
C MET A 167 5.90 8.06 -10.35
N ILE A 168 6.53 8.38 -9.20
CA ILE A 168 6.72 9.75 -8.75
C ILE A 168 8.16 9.93 -8.31
N ASP A 169 8.78 11.03 -8.74
CA ASP A 169 10.13 11.41 -8.34
C ASP A 169 10.08 12.31 -7.11
N ARG A 170 11.14 12.26 -6.33
CA ARG A 170 11.39 13.26 -5.30
C ARG A 170 11.82 14.55 -6.00
N GLY A 171 10.91 15.49 -6.04
CA GLY A 171 11.05 16.76 -6.75
C GLY A 171 12.32 17.55 -6.55
#